data_feb0483f695df81cd938dae7c10f175b
#
_entry.id   feb0483f695df81cd938dae7c10f175b
#
_cell.length_a   1.000
_cell.length_b   1.000
_cell.length_c   1.000
_cell.angle_alpha   90.00
_cell.angle_beta   90.00
_cell.angle_gamma   90.00
#
_symmetry.space_group_name_H-M   'P 1'
#
loop_
_entity.id
_entity.type
_entity.pdbx_description
1 polymer ?
#
loop_
_entity_poly.entity_id
_entity_poly.type
_entity_poly.pdbx_seq_one_letter_code
_entity_poly.pdbx_strand_id
1 'polypeptide(L)'
;MSNNLEVLANIPQEDRATEVKDLDLDQDSLPIERALGVQWCIQSDQFKFLVNIQQKPLTRRGILSMMSSVYDPLGMLSPVILPARNILQELCRLRISWDDAVPEHLAQQWSKWMEELRQLSDFGVDRCFKPPEFGEAVKAQLHHFCDASETGYGTVTYLVQQNSSNQIHCAFVLGKARVAPLKPTTIPRLELTAATLAVKILDSRRLLIDQESAVSVYDLSKTTWCIRHTTDGRFT
;
A
#
# COMPACT_ATOMS: atom_id res chain seq x y z
N MET A 1 2.68 -12.33 18.08
CA MET A 1 3.19 -11.27 18.98
C MET A 1 2.05 -10.31 19.30
N SER A 2 2.04 -9.67 20.46
CA SER A 2 1.01 -8.71 20.89
C SER A 2 1.64 -7.36 21.21
N ASN A 3 0.92 -6.27 20.99
CA ASN A 3 1.27 -4.93 21.45
C ASN A 3 0.54 -4.56 22.76
N ASN A 4 -0.26 -5.47 23.31
CA ASN A 4 -0.93 -5.29 24.59
C ASN A 4 -0.02 -5.81 25.70
N LEU A 5 0.44 -4.90 26.57
CA LEU A 5 1.35 -5.21 27.67
C LEU A 5 0.73 -6.19 28.68
N GLU A 6 -0.57 -6.12 28.93
CA GLU A 6 -1.26 -7.05 29.83
C GLU A 6 -1.24 -8.48 29.27
N VAL A 7 -1.40 -8.64 27.95
CA VAL A 7 -1.32 -9.92 27.27
C VAL A 7 0.12 -10.44 27.35
N LEU A 8 1.12 -9.59 27.11
CA LEU A 8 2.54 -9.98 27.19
C LEU A 8 2.94 -10.37 28.60
N ALA A 9 2.44 -9.66 29.63
CA ALA A 9 2.72 -9.97 31.03
C ALA A 9 2.16 -11.34 31.46
N ASN A 10 1.04 -11.78 30.85
CA ASN A 10 0.41 -13.08 31.12
C ASN A 10 1.05 -14.26 30.35
N ILE A 11 1.96 -13.99 29.40
CA ILE A 11 2.70 -15.04 28.70
C ILE A 11 3.97 -15.38 29.49
N PRO A 12 4.23 -16.66 29.82
CA PRO A 12 5.49 -17.09 30.45
C PRO A 12 6.70 -16.60 29.64
N GLN A 13 7.77 -16.20 30.34
CA GLN A 13 8.94 -15.61 29.69
C GLN A 13 9.57 -16.56 28.65
N GLU A 14 9.54 -17.84 28.87
CA GLU A 14 10.03 -18.89 27.98
C GLU A 14 9.25 -18.97 26.65
N ASP A 15 7.95 -18.60 26.66
CA ASP A 15 7.07 -18.66 25.51
C ASP A 15 6.99 -17.32 24.74
N ARG A 16 7.65 -16.28 25.26
CA ARG A 16 7.72 -14.99 24.54
C ARG A 16 8.65 -15.10 23.34
N ALA A 17 8.38 -14.29 22.32
CA ALA A 17 9.28 -14.16 21.17
C ALA A 17 10.69 -13.74 21.64
N THR A 18 11.72 -14.18 20.93
CA THR A 18 13.13 -13.99 21.32
C THR A 18 13.46 -12.52 21.58
N GLU A 19 12.89 -11.62 20.78
CA GLU A 19 13.10 -10.18 20.84
C GLU A 19 12.42 -9.51 22.05
N VAL A 20 11.53 -10.21 22.73
CA VAL A 20 10.74 -9.71 23.88
C VAL A 20 11.10 -10.44 25.18
N LYS A 21 11.90 -11.51 25.12
CA LYS A 21 12.22 -12.36 26.30
C LYS A 21 12.92 -11.59 27.41
N ASP A 22 13.85 -10.75 27.03
CA ASP A 22 14.76 -10.04 27.96
C ASP A 22 14.35 -8.58 28.19
N LEU A 23 13.18 -8.15 27.68
CA LEU A 23 12.70 -6.79 27.86
C LEU A 23 11.98 -6.63 29.22
N ASP A 24 12.29 -5.53 29.90
CA ASP A 24 11.47 -5.02 30.98
C ASP A 24 10.26 -4.30 30.37
N LEU A 25 9.09 -4.95 30.44
CA LEU A 25 7.86 -4.46 29.83
C LEU A 25 7.38 -3.11 30.36
N ASP A 26 7.88 -2.68 31.53
CA ASP A 26 7.53 -1.42 32.18
C ASP A 26 8.49 -0.27 31.79
N GLN A 27 9.72 -0.58 31.37
CA GLN A 27 10.77 0.41 31.13
C GLN A 27 11.30 0.42 29.70
N ASP A 28 11.31 -0.71 29.02
CA ASP A 28 11.88 -0.85 27.69
C ASP A 28 10.86 -0.59 26.59
N SER A 29 11.31 0.03 25.48
CA SER A 29 10.48 0.17 24.29
C SER A 29 10.34 -1.17 23.57
N LEU A 30 9.12 -1.48 23.14
CA LEU A 30 8.86 -2.70 22.37
C LEU A 30 9.60 -2.66 21.01
N PRO A 31 10.14 -3.80 20.54
CA PRO A 31 10.92 -3.86 19.33
C PRO A 31 10.07 -3.60 18.08
N ILE A 32 10.77 -3.24 17.00
CA ILE A 32 10.17 -3.17 15.65
C ILE A 32 10.28 -4.57 15.03
N GLU A 33 9.13 -5.12 14.66
CA GLU A 33 9.04 -6.46 14.08
C GLU A 33 8.70 -6.41 12.59
N ARG A 34 9.00 -7.51 11.90
CA ARG A 34 8.58 -7.70 10.51
C ARG A 34 7.28 -8.48 10.42
N ALA A 35 6.20 -7.82 10.04
CA ALA A 35 4.93 -8.45 9.71
C ALA A 35 4.75 -8.48 8.19
N LEU A 36 4.68 -9.67 7.59
CA LEU A 36 4.53 -9.84 6.14
C LEU A 36 5.62 -9.10 5.32
N GLY A 37 6.82 -8.93 5.88
CA GLY A 37 7.92 -8.20 5.24
C GLY A 37 7.88 -6.69 5.38
N VAL A 38 6.82 -6.13 5.96
CA VAL A 38 6.73 -4.72 6.37
C VAL A 38 7.18 -4.62 7.83
N GLN A 39 7.75 -3.52 8.21
CA GLN A 39 8.09 -3.29 9.63
C GLN A 39 6.84 -2.90 10.39
N TRP A 40 6.63 -3.54 11.51
CA TRP A 40 5.60 -3.21 12.46
C TRP A 40 6.23 -2.61 13.72
N CYS A 41 5.95 -1.33 13.97
CA CYS A 41 6.27 -0.68 15.21
C CYS A 41 5.22 -1.09 16.24
N ILE A 42 5.58 -1.96 17.17
CA ILE A 42 4.65 -2.51 18.17
C ILE A 42 4.13 -1.40 19.09
N GLN A 43 4.98 -0.46 19.47
CA GLN A 43 4.63 0.63 20.38
C GLN A 43 3.56 1.59 19.82
N SER A 44 3.67 1.99 18.54
CA SER A 44 2.71 2.88 17.90
C SER A 44 1.60 2.13 17.15
N ASP A 45 1.67 0.80 17.07
CA ASP A 45 0.81 -0.07 16.27
C ASP A 45 0.72 0.33 14.78
N GLN A 46 1.85 0.78 14.22
CA GLN A 46 1.93 1.27 12.85
C GLN A 46 2.87 0.43 11.99
N PHE A 47 2.53 0.29 10.73
CA PHE A 47 3.46 -0.15 9.70
C PHE A 47 4.45 0.96 9.36
N LYS A 48 5.73 0.62 9.35
CA LYS A 48 6.84 1.51 8.97
C LYS A 48 7.55 0.96 7.74
N PHE A 49 8.13 1.88 6.96
CA PHE A 49 8.80 1.55 5.71
C PHE A 49 10.29 1.89 5.84
N LEU A 50 11.11 0.88 6.10
CA LEU A 50 12.56 1.02 6.05
C LEU A 50 13.06 0.82 4.62
N VAL A 51 13.51 1.90 4.03
CA VAL A 51 14.17 1.85 2.73
C VAL A 51 15.68 1.82 2.95
N ASN A 52 16.28 0.66 2.68
CA ASN A 52 17.74 0.57 2.70
C ASN A 52 18.30 1.17 1.41
N ILE A 53 18.65 2.45 1.48
CA ILE A 53 19.22 3.18 0.35
C ILE A 53 20.68 2.74 0.17
N GLN A 54 20.90 1.76 -0.71
CA GLN A 54 22.22 1.34 -1.11
C GLN A 54 22.73 2.20 -2.26
N GLN A 55 24.00 2.57 -2.23
CA GLN A 55 24.66 3.17 -3.40
C GLN A 55 24.82 2.10 -4.48
N LYS A 56 23.99 2.17 -5.50
CA LYS A 56 24.07 1.32 -6.70
C LYS A 56 24.55 2.18 -7.88
N PRO A 57 25.26 1.60 -8.84
CA PRO A 57 25.58 2.29 -10.08
C PRO A 57 24.31 2.86 -10.73
N LEU A 58 24.40 4.07 -11.26
CA LEU A 58 23.28 4.70 -11.97
C LEU A 58 23.12 4.09 -13.37
N THR A 59 22.59 2.89 -13.40
CA THR A 59 22.30 2.07 -14.58
C THR A 59 20.89 1.52 -14.47
N ARG A 60 20.34 1.02 -15.55
CA ARG A 60 19.02 0.38 -15.54
C ARG A 60 18.94 -0.77 -14.52
N ARG A 61 20.02 -1.55 -14.36
CA ARG A 61 20.13 -2.63 -13.37
C ARG A 61 20.13 -2.08 -11.95
N GLY A 62 20.89 -1.02 -11.69
CA GLY A 62 20.96 -0.38 -10.39
C GLY A 62 19.64 0.24 -9.96
N ILE A 63 18.94 0.93 -10.88
CA ILE A 63 17.60 1.49 -10.66
C ILE A 63 16.59 0.37 -10.32
N LEU A 64 16.54 -0.72 -11.11
CA LEU A 64 15.66 -1.84 -10.83
C LEU A 64 15.96 -2.48 -9.46
N SER A 65 17.24 -2.68 -9.14
CA SER A 65 17.66 -3.26 -7.87
C SER A 65 17.23 -2.39 -6.68
N MET A 66 17.41 -1.06 -6.78
CA MET A 66 17.01 -0.13 -5.72
C MET A 66 15.48 -0.09 -5.56
N MET A 67 14.74 0.02 -6.66
CA MET A 67 13.27 0.04 -6.62
C MET A 67 12.71 -1.28 -6.05
N SER A 68 13.33 -2.42 -6.36
CA SER A 68 12.91 -3.73 -5.85
C SER A 68 13.23 -3.94 -4.37
N SER A 69 14.06 -3.09 -3.77
CA SER A 69 14.34 -3.13 -2.32
C SER A 69 13.23 -2.52 -1.48
N VAL A 70 12.34 -1.74 -2.10
CA VAL A 70 11.17 -1.17 -1.44
C VAL A 70 10.06 -2.22 -1.42
N TYR A 71 9.86 -2.84 -0.26
CA TYR A 71 8.83 -3.86 -0.10
C TYR A 71 7.51 -3.22 0.33
N ASP A 72 6.50 -3.32 -0.52
CA ASP A 72 5.18 -2.73 -0.33
C ASP A 72 4.08 -3.70 -0.81
N PRO A 73 3.75 -4.72 -0.03
CA PRO A 73 2.78 -5.74 -0.42
C PRO A 73 1.34 -5.22 -0.48
N LEU A 74 1.02 -4.19 0.31
CA LEU A 74 -0.31 -3.59 0.38
C LEU A 74 -0.47 -2.39 -0.56
N GLY A 75 0.61 -1.92 -1.18
CA GLY A 75 0.57 -0.81 -2.13
C GLY A 75 0.37 0.56 -1.48
N MET A 76 0.73 0.71 -0.20
CA MET A 76 0.70 1.99 0.52
C MET A 76 1.66 3.01 -0.11
N LEU A 77 2.78 2.54 -0.65
CA LEU A 77 3.80 3.35 -1.33
C LEU A 77 3.61 3.41 -2.85
N SER A 78 2.50 2.91 -3.38
CA SER A 78 2.26 2.88 -4.83
C SER A 78 2.46 4.24 -5.52
N PRO A 79 2.00 5.38 -4.97
CA PRO A 79 2.24 6.69 -5.56
C PRO A 79 3.73 7.08 -5.60
N VAL A 80 4.50 6.68 -4.58
CA VAL A 80 5.93 6.96 -4.48
C VAL A 80 6.73 6.07 -5.45
N ILE A 81 6.33 4.83 -5.63
CA ILE A 81 7.04 3.87 -6.49
C ILE A 81 6.74 4.10 -7.97
N LEU A 82 5.58 4.64 -8.33
CA LEU A 82 5.16 4.81 -9.73
C LEU A 82 6.13 5.68 -10.55
N PRO A 83 6.66 6.83 -10.06
CA PRO A 83 7.66 7.62 -10.80
C PRO A 83 8.93 6.83 -11.13
N ALA A 84 9.44 6.03 -10.21
CA ALA A 84 10.62 5.18 -10.47
C ALA A 84 10.33 4.10 -11.54
N ARG A 85 9.13 3.54 -11.55
CA ARG A 85 8.69 2.60 -12.60
C ARG A 85 8.61 3.29 -13.97
N ASN A 86 8.17 4.55 -14.02
CA ASN A 86 8.14 5.34 -15.25
C ASN A 86 9.57 5.59 -15.78
N ILE A 87 10.54 5.89 -14.92
CA ILE A 87 11.96 6.00 -15.32
C ILE A 87 12.44 4.68 -15.94
N LEU A 88 12.18 3.54 -15.30
CA LEU A 88 12.55 2.23 -15.85
C LEU A 88 11.87 1.95 -17.19
N GLN A 89 10.60 2.30 -17.34
CA GLN A 89 9.87 2.13 -18.58
C GLN A 89 10.47 2.98 -19.69
N GLU A 90 10.86 4.23 -19.39
CA GLU A 90 11.49 5.12 -20.35
C GLU A 90 12.87 4.60 -20.81
N LEU A 91 13.68 4.08 -19.87
CA LEU A 91 14.92 3.42 -20.21
C LEU A 91 14.71 2.20 -21.14
N CYS A 92 13.60 1.45 -20.95
CA CYS A 92 13.21 0.38 -21.84
C CYS A 92 12.81 0.91 -23.22
N ARG A 93 12.05 2.01 -23.28
CA ARG A 93 11.62 2.65 -24.53
C ARG A 93 12.82 3.16 -25.34
N LEU A 94 13.79 3.72 -24.66
CA LEU A 94 15.05 4.20 -25.24
C LEU A 94 16.02 3.06 -25.58
N ARG A 95 15.68 1.81 -25.24
CA ARG A 95 16.53 0.61 -25.45
C ARG A 95 17.91 0.69 -24.79
N ILE A 96 18.02 1.42 -23.69
CA ILE A 96 19.26 1.49 -22.89
C ILE A 96 19.58 0.09 -22.35
N SER A 97 20.83 -0.34 -22.53
CA SER A 97 21.29 -1.62 -21.96
C SER A 97 21.28 -1.64 -20.44
N TRP A 98 21.43 -2.81 -19.85
CA TRP A 98 21.34 -2.98 -18.40
C TRP A 98 22.41 -2.24 -17.60
N ASP A 99 23.59 -2.10 -18.18
CA ASP A 99 24.77 -1.58 -17.50
C ASP A 99 25.27 -0.28 -18.16
N ASP A 100 24.56 0.24 -19.17
CA ASP A 100 24.85 1.53 -19.78
C ASP A 100 24.47 2.68 -18.86
N ALA A 101 25.16 3.82 -19.06
CA ALA A 101 24.87 5.04 -18.33
C ALA A 101 23.45 5.56 -18.63
N VAL A 102 22.76 6.01 -17.59
CA VAL A 102 21.42 6.60 -17.70
C VAL A 102 21.53 8.00 -18.32
N PRO A 103 20.66 8.38 -19.27
CA PRO A 103 20.59 9.73 -19.81
C PRO A 103 20.39 10.78 -18.70
N GLU A 104 21.04 11.95 -18.86
CA GLU A 104 21.10 12.98 -17.83
C GLU A 104 19.72 13.41 -17.30
N HIS A 105 18.74 13.60 -18.18
CA HIS A 105 17.38 13.99 -17.77
C HIS A 105 16.69 12.95 -16.89
N LEU A 106 16.94 11.64 -17.11
CA LEU A 106 16.41 10.56 -16.26
C LEU A 106 17.25 10.42 -14.98
N ALA A 107 18.55 10.71 -15.04
CA ALA A 107 19.41 10.74 -13.88
C ALA A 107 18.95 11.80 -12.87
N GLN A 108 18.58 12.98 -13.34
CA GLN A 108 18.03 14.07 -12.51
C GLN A 108 16.67 13.66 -11.88
N GLN A 109 15.77 13.05 -12.64
CA GLN A 109 14.51 12.54 -12.11
C GLN A 109 14.73 11.46 -11.06
N TRP A 110 15.69 10.57 -11.29
CA TRP A 110 16.08 9.53 -10.34
C TRP A 110 16.64 10.12 -9.04
N SER A 111 17.52 11.11 -9.14
CA SER A 111 18.10 11.78 -7.97
C SER A 111 17.03 12.45 -7.12
N LYS A 112 16.07 13.13 -7.76
CA LYS A 112 14.92 13.71 -7.06
C LYS A 112 14.08 12.64 -6.35
N TRP A 113 13.76 11.54 -7.04
CA TRP A 113 13.02 10.44 -6.44
C TRP A 113 13.76 9.81 -5.25
N MET A 114 15.08 9.66 -5.33
CA MET A 114 15.89 9.14 -4.23
C MET A 114 15.87 10.06 -3.01
N GLU A 115 15.77 11.37 -3.19
CA GLU A 115 15.63 12.32 -2.10
C GLU A 115 14.26 12.23 -1.43
N GLU A 116 13.20 12.16 -2.23
CA GLU A 116 11.83 11.93 -1.73
C GLU A 116 11.72 10.60 -0.99
N LEU A 117 12.41 9.56 -1.46
CA LEU A 117 12.41 8.24 -0.84
C LEU A 117 12.99 8.24 0.58
N ARG A 118 13.97 9.13 0.88
CA ARG A 118 14.54 9.27 2.23
C ARG A 118 13.52 9.75 3.26
N GLN A 119 12.51 10.51 2.82
CA GLN A 119 11.48 11.04 3.71
C GLN A 119 10.49 9.96 4.17
N LEU A 120 10.49 8.78 3.55
CA LEU A 120 9.60 7.69 3.93
C LEU A 120 9.92 7.08 5.30
N SER A 121 11.10 7.32 5.86
CA SER A 121 11.45 6.84 7.21
C SER A 121 10.49 7.33 8.28
N ASP A 122 9.91 8.51 8.10
CA ASP A 122 8.98 9.12 9.04
C ASP A 122 7.52 8.74 8.75
N PHE A 123 7.27 8.12 7.60
CA PHE A 123 5.93 7.71 7.20
C PHE A 123 5.50 6.44 7.94
N GLY A 124 4.32 6.48 8.51
CA GLY A 124 3.70 5.34 9.18
C GLY A 124 2.21 5.25 8.85
N VAL A 125 1.72 4.02 8.79
CA VAL A 125 0.31 3.72 8.54
C VAL A 125 -0.22 2.84 9.67
N ASP A 126 -1.35 3.21 10.25
CA ASP A 126 -1.99 2.43 11.30
C ASP A 126 -2.29 1.01 10.81
N ARG A 127 -1.89 0.01 11.60
CA ARG A 127 -2.10 -1.40 11.28
C ARG A 127 -3.56 -1.80 11.43
N CYS A 128 -4.22 -1.27 12.45
CA CYS A 128 -5.60 -1.59 12.74
C CYS A 128 -6.56 -0.78 11.87
N PHE A 129 -7.59 -1.45 11.37
CA PHE A 129 -8.63 -0.81 10.54
C PHE A 129 -9.58 0.08 11.35
N LYS A 130 -9.47 0.09 12.66
CA LYS A 130 -10.25 0.97 13.53
C LYS A 130 -9.41 1.46 14.72
N PRO A 131 -9.61 2.70 15.18
CA PRO A 131 -8.97 3.20 16.39
C PRO A 131 -9.42 2.39 17.62
N PRO A 132 -8.59 2.27 18.67
CA PRO A 132 -8.93 1.51 19.88
C PRO A 132 -10.25 1.95 20.52
N GLU A 133 -10.54 3.26 20.52
CA GLU A 133 -11.72 3.86 21.16
C GLU A 133 -12.98 3.86 20.26
N PHE A 134 -12.88 3.33 19.04
CA PHE A 134 -14.00 3.35 18.08
C PHE A 134 -15.17 2.46 18.52
N GLY A 135 -14.91 1.46 19.34
CA GLY A 135 -15.90 0.49 19.78
C GLY A 135 -16.27 -0.53 18.70
N GLU A 136 -17.47 -1.07 18.79
CA GLU A 136 -17.98 -2.07 17.84
C GLU A 136 -18.49 -1.40 16.56
N ALA A 137 -18.06 -1.92 15.41
CA ALA A 137 -18.55 -1.47 14.12
C ALA A 137 -19.90 -2.17 13.82
N VAL A 138 -20.95 -1.36 13.67
CA VAL A 138 -22.31 -1.86 13.32
C VAL A 138 -22.54 -1.91 11.81
N LYS A 139 -21.71 -1.18 11.04
CA LYS A 139 -21.74 -1.17 9.58
C LYS A 139 -20.34 -1.05 9.03
N ALA A 140 -20.03 -1.84 8.00
CA ALA A 140 -18.78 -1.79 7.29
C ALA A 140 -19.01 -1.81 5.77
N GLN A 141 -18.24 -1.01 5.03
CA GLN A 141 -18.34 -0.93 3.57
C GLN A 141 -16.95 -0.82 2.96
N LEU A 142 -16.70 -1.52 1.85
CA LEU A 142 -15.51 -1.33 1.04
C LEU A 142 -15.79 -0.32 -0.08
N HIS A 143 -14.93 0.67 -0.15
CA HIS A 143 -14.95 1.68 -1.21
C HIS A 143 -13.68 1.53 -2.06
N HIS A 144 -13.87 1.30 -3.36
CA HIS A 144 -12.78 1.19 -4.32
C HIS A 144 -12.79 2.42 -5.21
N PHE A 145 -11.64 3.10 -5.28
CA PHE A 145 -11.43 4.22 -6.17
C PHE A 145 -10.43 3.80 -7.23
N CYS A 146 -10.67 4.17 -8.46
CA CYS A 146 -9.76 3.93 -9.58
C CYS A 146 -9.62 5.17 -10.43
N ASP A 147 -8.44 5.35 -11.02
CA ASP A 147 -8.12 6.47 -11.87
C ASP A 147 -7.01 6.12 -12.85
N ALA A 148 -6.88 6.89 -13.92
CA ALA A 148 -5.85 6.74 -14.92
C ALA A 148 -5.38 8.08 -15.47
N SER A 149 -4.09 8.12 -15.83
CA SER A 149 -3.43 9.21 -16.52
C SER A 149 -2.64 8.69 -17.72
N GLU A 150 -2.00 9.54 -18.45
CA GLU A 150 -1.11 9.15 -19.55
C GLU A 150 0.10 8.32 -19.08
N THR A 151 0.53 8.48 -17.83
CA THR A 151 1.74 7.86 -17.29
C THR A 151 1.46 6.60 -16.46
N GLY A 152 0.23 6.42 -15.99
CA GLY A 152 -0.11 5.29 -15.14
C GLY A 152 -1.58 5.21 -14.80
N TYR A 153 -1.97 4.10 -14.23
CA TYR A 153 -3.31 3.85 -13.71
C TYR A 153 -3.24 3.09 -12.39
N GLY A 154 -4.26 3.24 -11.59
CA GLY A 154 -4.26 2.61 -10.27
C GLY A 154 -5.64 2.47 -9.67
N THR A 155 -5.66 1.78 -8.55
CA THR A 155 -6.83 1.64 -7.70
C THR A 155 -6.42 1.65 -6.24
N VAL A 156 -7.31 2.13 -5.38
CA VAL A 156 -7.17 2.10 -3.93
C VAL A 156 -8.47 1.64 -3.29
N THR A 157 -8.34 0.91 -2.22
CA THR A 157 -9.47 0.37 -1.45
C THR A 157 -9.42 0.91 -0.04
N TYR A 158 -10.54 1.43 0.42
CA TYR A 158 -10.76 1.85 1.80
C TYR A 158 -11.88 1.05 2.45
N LEU A 159 -11.73 0.78 3.74
CA LEU A 159 -12.77 0.26 4.61
C LEU A 159 -13.38 1.44 5.36
N VAL A 160 -14.66 1.69 5.12
CA VAL A 160 -15.45 2.68 5.85
C VAL A 160 -16.31 1.96 6.87
N GLN A 161 -16.16 2.30 8.14
CA GLN A 161 -16.86 1.69 9.26
C GLN A 161 -17.69 2.74 9.99
N GLN A 162 -18.84 2.33 10.52
CA GLN A 162 -19.71 3.14 11.36
C GLN A 162 -19.98 2.39 12.65
N ASN A 163 -19.80 3.06 13.80
CA ASN A 163 -20.10 2.48 15.10
C ASN A 163 -21.55 2.79 15.58
N SER A 164 -21.92 2.24 16.72
CA SER A 164 -23.22 2.46 17.35
C SER A 164 -23.50 3.92 17.70
N SER A 165 -22.48 4.74 17.86
CA SER A 165 -22.58 6.18 18.11
C SER A 165 -22.63 7.02 16.82
N ASN A 166 -22.79 6.40 15.65
CA ASN A 166 -22.76 7.03 14.32
C ASN A 166 -21.44 7.70 13.94
N GLN A 167 -20.36 7.42 14.65
CA GLN A 167 -19.03 7.88 14.23
C GLN A 167 -18.57 7.07 13.03
N ILE A 168 -17.92 7.75 12.08
CA ILE A 168 -17.41 7.13 10.85
C ILE A 168 -15.89 7.12 10.92
N HIS A 169 -15.29 5.97 10.61
CA HIS A 169 -13.86 5.82 10.43
C HIS A 169 -13.56 5.24 9.05
N CYS A 170 -12.48 5.74 8.42
CA CYS A 170 -12.04 5.29 7.11
C CYS A 170 -10.60 4.83 7.21
N ALA A 171 -10.34 3.57 6.86
CA ALA A 171 -9.01 2.97 6.90
C ALA A 171 -8.56 2.51 5.51
N PHE A 172 -7.29 2.72 5.20
CA PHE A 172 -6.68 2.17 3.99
C PHE A 172 -6.58 0.64 4.09
N VAL A 173 -6.95 -0.05 3.03
CA VAL A 173 -6.88 -1.52 2.95
C VAL A 173 -5.79 -1.95 1.97
N LEU A 174 -5.81 -1.43 0.76
CA LEU A 174 -4.93 -1.86 -0.32
C LEU A 174 -4.89 -0.80 -1.43
N GLY A 175 -3.71 -0.61 -2.01
CA GLY A 175 -3.52 0.16 -3.23
C GLY A 175 -2.78 -0.66 -4.29
N LYS A 176 -2.94 -0.30 -5.56
CA LYS A 176 -2.14 -0.86 -6.65
C LYS A 176 -2.03 0.14 -7.78
N ALA A 177 -0.79 0.48 -8.16
CA ALA A 177 -0.52 1.30 -9.32
C ALA A 177 0.32 0.57 -10.35
N ARG A 178 0.07 0.87 -11.62
CA ARG A 178 0.81 0.35 -12.77
C ARG A 178 1.13 1.48 -13.73
N VAL A 179 2.29 1.42 -14.36
CA VAL A 179 2.63 2.32 -15.47
C VAL A 179 1.74 2.05 -16.67
N ALA A 180 1.41 3.10 -17.41
CA ALA A 180 0.67 2.98 -18.65
C ALA A 180 1.48 2.14 -19.68
N PRO A 181 0.84 1.35 -20.56
CA PRO A 181 1.54 0.58 -21.58
C PRO A 181 2.34 1.47 -22.53
N LEU A 182 3.48 0.98 -23.02
CA LEU A 182 4.28 1.68 -24.05
C LEU A 182 3.50 1.88 -25.36
N LYS A 183 2.58 0.97 -25.67
CA LYS A 183 1.66 1.15 -26.80
C LYS A 183 0.63 2.24 -26.41
N PRO A 184 0.52 3.30 -27.20
CA PRO A 184 -0.43 4.37 -26.92
C PRO A 184 -1.84 3.83 -26.67
N THR A 185 -2.38 4.18 -25.51
CA THR A 185 -3.71 3.77 -25.08
C THR A 185 -4.45 5.03 -24.62
N THR A 186 -5.70 5.16 -25.01
CA THR A 186 -6.51 6.32 -24.62
C THR A 186 -6.82 6.28 -23.12
N ILE A 187 -6.94 7.47 -22.51
CA ILE A 187 -7.27 7.59 -21.07
C ILE A 187 -8.53 6.80 -20.71
N PRO A 188 -9.67 6.88 -21.44
CA PRO A 188 -10.85 6.08 -21.12
C PRO A 188 -10.61 4.57 -21.10
N ARG A 189 -9.70 4.05 -21.93
CA ARG A 189 -9.31 2.63 -21.89
C ARG A 189 -8.46 2.31 -20.66
N LEU A 190 -7.60 3.22 -20.25
CA LEU A 190 -6.79 3.06 -19.03
C LEU A 190 -7.69 3.13 -17.78
N GLU A 191 -8.68 4.02 -17.75
CA GLU A 191 -9.70 4.10 -16.70
C GLU A 191 -10.47 2.77 -16.58
N LEU A 192 -10.93 2.20 -17.71
CA LEU A 192 -11.58 0.89 -17.73
C LEU A 192 -10.64 -0.22 -17.24
N THR A 193 -9.35 -0.12 -17.56
CA THR A 193 -8.34 -1.06 -17.06
C THR A 193 -8.13 -0.93 -15.56
N ALA A 194 -8.13 0.29 -15.03
CA ALA A 194 -8.07 0.56 -13.60
C ALA A 194 -9.31 0.02 -12.87
N ALA A 195 -10.51 0.23 -13.42
CA ALA A 195 -11.75 -0.33 -12.89
C ALA A 195 -11.74 -1.87 -12.88
N THR A 196 -11.25 -2.48 -13.97
CA THR A 196 -11.08 -3.95 -14.05
C THR A 196 -10.09 -4.46 -13.00
N LEU A 197 -9.02 -3.71 -12.73
CA LEU A 197 -8.06 -4.03 -11.68
C LEU A 197 -8.71 -3.96 -10.30
N ALA A 198 -9.54 -2.94 -10.03
CA ALA A 198 -10.30 -2.81 -8.80
C ALA A 198 -11.21 -4.02 -8.57
N VAL A 199 -11.98 -4.44 -9.57
CA VAL A 199 -12.87 -5.61 -9.50
C VAL A 199 -12.08 -6.90 -9.21
N LYS A 200 -10.95 -7.12 -9.89
CA LYS A 200 -10.09 -8.30 -9.65
C LYS A 200 -9.54 -8.36 -8.23
N ILE A 201 -9.19 -7.22 -7.67
CA ILE A 201 -8.74 -7.13 -6.28
C ILE A 201 -9.89 -7.47 -5.34
N LEU A 202 -11.08 -6.97 -5.62
CA LEU A 202 -12.29 -7.26 -4.87
C LEU A 202 -12.61 -8.76 -4.86
N ASP A 203 -12.64 -9.40 -6.01
CA ASP A 203 -12.93 -10.83 -6.11
C ASP A 203 -11.92 -11.68 -5.33
N SER A 204 -10.64 -11.32 -5.38
CA SER A 204 -9.59 -12.02 -4.64
C SER A 204 -9.66 -11.83 -3.11
N ARG A 205 -10.38 -10.83 -2.63
CA ARG A 205 -10.50 -10.47 -1.20
C ARG A 205 -11.89 -10.76 -0.60
N ARG A 206 -12.87 -11.16 -1.38
CA ARG A 206 -14.22 -11.53 -0.91
C ARG A 206 -14.20 -12.59 0.19
N LEU A 207 -13.20 -13.45 0.20
CA LEU A 207 -13.02 -14.49 1.22
C LEU A 207 -12.56 -13.96 2.59
N LEU A 208 -12.16 -12.68 2.68
CA LEU A 208 -11.61 -12.07 3.90
C LEU A 208 -12.58 -11.14 4.63
N ILE A 209 -13.72 -10.83 4.03
CA ILE A 209 -14.70 -9.89 4.60
C ILE A 209 -16.06 -10.61 4.61
N ASP A 210 -16.67 -10.68 5.78
CA ASP A 210 -17.97 -11.32 5.96
C ASP A 210 -19.01 -10.86 4.93
N GLN A 211 -19.94 -11.76 4.56
CA GLN A 211 -20.84 -11.66 3.41
C GLN A 211 -21.81 -10.45 3.41
N GLU A 212 -21.84 -9.65 4.47
CA GLU A 212 -22.78 -8.52 4.61
C GLU A 212 -22.20 -7.14 4.24
N SER A 213 -20.93 -7.06 3.84
CA SER A 213 -20.31 -5.78 3.51
C SER A 213 -20.72 -5.29 2.12
N ALA A 214 -21.35 -4.12 2.06
CA ALA A 214 -21.62 -3.45 0.78
C ALA A 214 -20.31 -2.99 0.12
N VAL A 215 -20.23 -3.15 -1.20
CA VAL A 215 -19.05 -2.78 -1.98
C VAL A 215 -19.43 -1.70 -2.99
N SER A 216 -18.63 -0.65 -3.08
CA SER A 216 -18.80 0.43 -4.06
C SER A 216 -17.49 0.68 -4.80
N VAL A 217 -17.54 0.82 -6.12
CA VAL A 217 -16.39 1.18 -6.96
C VAL A 217 -16.63 2.56 -7.55
N TYR A 218 -15.66 3.45 -7.42
CA TYR A 218 -15.71 4.83 -7.91
C TYR A 218 -14.59 5.09 -8.90
N ASP A 219 -14.92 5.74 -10.01
CA ASP A 219 -13.95 6.34 -10.93
C ASP A 219 -13.77 7.81 -10.53
N LEU A 220 -12.54 8.20 -10.19
CA LEU A 220 -12.22 9.55 -9.73
C LEU A 220 -12.23 10.59 -10.85
N SER A 221 -12.08 10.17 -12.12
CA SER A 221 -12.09 11.06 -13.28
C SER A 221 -13.50 11.53 -13.66
N LYS A 222 -14.52 10.79 -13.23
CA LYS A 222 -15.93 11.06 -13.56
C LYS A 222 -16.78 10.96 -12.31
N THR A 223 -17.48 11.98 -11.99
CA THR A 223 -18.38 12.11 -10.83
C THR A 223 -19.52 11.07 -10.80
N THR A 224 -19.57 10.07 -11.69
CA THR A 224 -20.82 9.35 -11.93
C THR A 224 -20.72 7.86 -12.29
N TRP A 225 -19.65 7.14 -12.00
CA TRP A 225 -19.67 5.68 -12.17
C TRP A 225 -19.59 4.99 -10.83
N CYS A 226 -20.75 4.62 -10.28
CA CYS A 226 -20.84 3.75 -9.11
C CYS A 226 -21.25 2.36 -9.58
N ILE A 227 -20.33 1.41 -9.57
CA ILE A 227 -20.69 -0.01 -9.71
C ILE A 227 -21.07 -0.50 -8.30
N ARG A 228 -22.36 -0.55 -8.02
CA ARG A 228 -22.86 -1.21 -6.79
C ARG A 228 -22.88 -2.71 -7.02
N HIS A 229 -22.18 -3.44 -6.21
CA HIS A 229 -22.37 -4.87 -6.12
C HIS A 229 -23.39 -5.13 -5.02
N THR A 230 -24.57 -5.58 -5.40
CA THR A 230 -25.54 -6.13 -4.45
C THR A 230 -25.20 -7.61 -4.23
N THR A 231 -25.57 -8.14 -3.07
CA THR A 231 -25.37 -9.55 -2.67
C THR A 231 -25.97 -10.57 -3.65
N ASP A 232 -26.78 -10.12 -4.62
CA ASP A 232 -27.43 -10.96 -5.65
C ASP A 232 -26.57 -11.24 -6.89
N GLY A 233 -25.32 -10.79 -6.94
CA GLY A 233 -24.42 -11.08 -8.07
C GLY A 233 -24.75 -10.36 -9.39
N ARG A 234 -25.66 -9.40 -9.41
CA ARG A 234 -25.99 -8.59 -10.58
C ARG A 234 -25.23 -7.26 -10.56
N PHE A 235 -24.61 -6.94 -11.68
CA PHE A 235 -24.04 -5.61 -11.94
C PHE A 235 -25.18 -4.70 -12.45
N THR A 236 -25.43 -3.59 -11.78
CA THR A 236 -26.32 -2.51 -12.25
C THR A 236 -25.53 -1.21 -12.38
#